data_fa6479003ed24f63505df8383327f5de
#
_entry.id   fa6479003ed24f63505df8383327f5de
#
_cell.length_a   1.000
_cell.length_b   1.000
_cell.length_c   1.000
_cell.angle_alpha   90.00
_cell.angle_beta   90.00
_cell.angle_gamma   90.00
#
_symmetry.space_group_name_H-M   'P 1'
#
loop_
_entity.id
_entity.type
_entity.pdbx_description
1 polymer ?
#
loop_
_entity_poly.entity_id
_entity_poly.type
_entity_poly.pdbx_seq_one_letter_code
_entity_poly.pdbx_strand_id
1 'polypeptide(L)'
;LLHLDLVFMRVSAGQSAASFGKIEPGRAENVALIAMKAVLLARGLGSRMKQEGDAVLSPGQARAASAGAKGMMPIGESSTPLGAGGPRPFLDYVLDALADGGCTSVCFVVAPDHAAIRDYYRGDGRPSRLDIDFAVQPVADGTARAVQSARRYAGRDPFLVLNSDNLYPAPVVAQLAALTGPGLPAYEAELLVRESGFPRDRVTGFAAMDIDERGRLVRIIEKPGPDYFDKAGAHALVSMNVWRFDERIFDACRDVPLSPRGEYELPQAVGVALAQGVVFQTFRASGAVLDLSRRSDVALVNTRLAGVVPRP
;
A
#
# COMPACT_ATOMS: atom_id res chain seq x y z
N LEU A 1 36.24 9.55 13.93
CA LEU A 1 36.27 10.06 15.33
C LEU A 1 35.45 11.35 15.40
N LEU A 2 34.18 11.28 15.73
CA LEU A 2 33.46 12.39 16.38
C LEU A 2 32.17 11.79 16.99
N HIS A 3 32.18 11.76 18.32
CA HIS A 3 31.08 11.45 19.21
C HIS A 3 29.99 12.52 19.07
N LEU A 4 28.75 12.09 19.05
CA LEU A 4 27.56 12.94 19.27
C LEU A 4 26.94 12.52 20.61
N ASP A 5 27.06 13.41 21.59
CA ASP A 5 26.53 13.30 22.94
C ASP A 5 25.00 13.44 22.94
N LEU A 6 24.35 12.49 23.60
CA LEU A 6 22.94 12.59 24.00
C LEU A 6 22.80 13.53 25.21
N VAL A 7 22.08 14.62 25.06
CA VAL A 7 21.68 15.51 26.15
C VAL A 7 20.44 14.94 26.86
N PHE A 8 20.65 14.42 28.08
CA PHE A 8 19.56 14.10 29.02
C PHE A 8 19.16 15.35 29.82
N MET A 9 17.93 15.80 29.68
CA MET A 9 17.32 16.73 30.62
C MET A 9 16.88 15.98 31.90
N ARG A 10 17.54 16.32 33.03
CA ARG A 10 17.09 15.94 34.37
C ARG A 10 15.94 16.84 34.81
N VAL A 11 14.82 16.23 35.18
CA VAL A 11 13.80 16.85 36.04
C VAL A 11 13.92 16.21 37.43
N SER A 12 14.04 17.06 38.43
CA SER A 12 14.33 16.71 39.81
C SER A 12 13.14 16.10 40.57
N ALA A 13 13.51 15.31 41.55
CA ALA A 13 12.72 14.43 42.42
C ALA A 13 11.75 15.11 43.37
N GLY A 14 10.67 14.37 43.67
CA GLY A 14 9.84 14.55 44.86
C GLY A 14 8.88 13.37 45.04
N GLN A 15 9.26 12.49 45.99
CA GLN A 15 8.44 11.65 46.87
C GLN A 15 7.84 10.33 46.41
N SER A 16 8.14 9.37 47.25
CA SER A 16 7.43 8.17 47.74
C SER A 16 7.78 6.84 47.09
N ALA A 17 8.52 6.04 47.87
CA ALA A 17 8.86 4.65 47.59
C ALA A 17 7.59 3.77 47.76
N ALA A 18 7.15 3.17 46.64
CA ALA A 18 6.35 1.96 46.67
C ALA A 18 7.19 0.84 46.03
N SER A 19 7.32 -0.27 46.74
CA SER A 19 8.10 -1.44 46.37
C SER A 19 7.67 -2.03 45.04
N PHE A 20 8.48 -1.85 44.02
CA PHE A 20 8.35 -2.58 42.75
C PHE A 20 9.04 -3.94 42.91
N GLY A 21 8.24 -5.01 42.88
CA GLY A 21 8.73 -6.36 42.74
C GLY A 21 9.60 -6.50 41.50
N LYS A 22 10.70 -7.23 41.63
CA LYS A 22 11.58 -7.62 40.52
C LYS A 22 10.74 -8.32 39.46
N ILE A 23 10.57 -7.66 38.30
CA ILE A 23 10.08 -8.32 37.08
C ILE A 23 11.27 -9.12 36.57
N GLU A 24 11.21 -10.43 36.71
CA GLU A 24 12.12 -11.33 35.99
C GLU A 24 11.95 -11.08 34.47
N PRO A 25 13.03 -11.11 33.67
CA PRO A 25 12.90 -11.02 32.22
C PRO A 25 12.15 -12.26 31.73
N GLY A 26 10.84 -12.09 31.50
CA GLY A 26 9.99 -13.10 30.90
C GLY A 26 10.64 -13.57 29.60
N ARG A 27 10.75 -14.90 29.46
CA ARG A 27 11.08 -15.61 28.23
C ARG A 27 10.45 -14.86 27.06
N ALA A 28 11.26 -14.34 26.16
CA ALA A 28 10.80 -13.92 24.85
C ALA A 28 10.18 -15.15 24.20
N GLU A 29 8.85 -15.25 24.25
CA GLU A 29 8.13 -16.19 23.43
C GLU A 29 8.55 -15.86 21.99
N ASN A 30 9.18 -16.82 21.33
CA ASN A 30 9.36 -16.83 19.89
C ASN A 30 7.95 -16.78 19.28
N VAL A 31 7.39 -15.59 19.12
CA VAL A 31 6.32 -15.35 18.16
C VAL A 31 6.96 -15.63 16.83
N ALA A 32 6.76 -16.85 16.31
CA ALA A 32 7.13 -17.17 14.94
C ALA A 32 6.58 -16.03 14.10
N LEU A 33 7.46 -15.25 13.47
CA LEU A 33 7.02 -14.25 12.50
C LEU A 33 6.19 -15.01 11.48
N ILE A 34 4.88 -14.83 11.53
CA ILE A 34 3.98 -15.39 10.52
C ILE A 34 4.43 -14.74 9.22
N ALA A 35 4.94 -15.55 8.32
CA ALA A 35 5.40 -15.10 7.01
C ALA A 35 4.23 -14.41 6.31
N MET A 36 4.23 -13.05 6.28
CA MET A 36 3.13 -12.29 5.72
C MET A 36 3.18 -12.34 4.20
N LYS A 37 2.07 -12.72 3.60
CA LYS A 37 1.86 -12.70 2.16
C LYS A 37 1.33 -11.34 1.71
N ALA A 38 1.70 -10.89 0.51
CA ALA A 38 1.12 -9.71 -0.10
C ALA A 38 0.62 -10.00 -1.53
N VAL A 39 -0.46 -9.32 -1.91
CA VAL A 39 -1.04 -9.35 -3.25
C VAL A 39 -0.98 -7.94 -3.83
N LEU A 40 -0.22 -7.76 -4.89
CA LEU A 40 -0.07 -6.52 -5.63
C LEU A 40 -0.99 -6.51 -6.85
N LEU A 41 -1.95 -5.58 -6.88
CA LEU A 41 -2.88 -5.41 -7.98
C LEU A 41 -2.20 -4.65 -9.12
N ALA A 42 -1.63 -5.36 -10.09
CA ALA A 42 -0.83 -4.83 -11.18
C ALA A 42 -1.46 -4.99 -12.58
N ARG A 43 -2.77 -5.29 -12.63
CA ARG A 43 -3.51 -5.50 -13.89
C ARG A 43 -3.99 -4.19 -14.52
N GLY A 44 -3.98 -3.08 -13.79
CA GLY A 44 -4.55 -1.81 -14.22
C GLY A 44 -4.11 -1.37 -15.63
N LEU A 45 -5.05 -0.81 -16.41
CA LEU A 45 -4.82 -0.39 -17.80
C LEU A 45 -3.90 0.83 -17.96
N GLY A 46 -3.62 1.54 -16.86
CA GLY A 46 -2.79 2.75 -16.87
C GLY A 46 -3.39 3.90 -17.68
N SER A 47 -4.71 3.96 -17.87
CA SER A 47 -5.37 4.91 -18.76
C SER A 47 -5.00 6.37 -18.48
N ARG A 48 -4.95 6.77 -17.20
CA ARG A 48 -4.53 8.12 -16.81
C ARG A 48 -3.05 8.40 -17.08
N MET A 49 -2.19 7.38 -16.97
CA MET A 49 -0.76 7.48 -17.26
C MET A 49 -0.50 7.59 -18.76
N LYS A 50 -1.34 6.96 -19.60
CA LYS A 50 -1.24 7.04 -21.07
C LYS A 50 -1.66 8.38 -21.63
N GLN A 51 -2.48 9.16 -20.90
CA GLN A 51 -2.87 10.50 -21.36
C GLN A 51 -1.65 11.40 -21.47
N GLU A 52 -1.55 12.14 -22.57
CA GLU A 52 -0.51 13.15 -22.75
C GLU A 52 -0.70 14.32 -21.77
N GLY A 53 0.38 15.01 -21.46
CA GLY A 53 0.41 16.14 -20.54
C GLY A 53 1.79 16.79 -20.55
N ASP A 54 1.91 17.93 -19.90
CA ASP A 54 3.12 18.78 -19.90
C ASP A 54 4.26 18.26 -19.00
N ALA A 55 4.11 17.06 -18.43
CA ALA A 55 5.15 16.49 -17.56
C ALA A 55 6.41 16.16 -18.35
N VAL A 56 7.53 16.67 -17.87
CA VAL A 56 8.86 16.35 -18.43
C VAL A 56 9.24 14.94 -17.98
N LEU A 57 9.37 14.05 -18.93
CA LEU A 57 9.73 12.63 -18.70
C LEU A 57 11.01 12.29 -19.46
N SER A 58 11.86 11.47 -18.84
CA SER A 58 12.99 10.86 -19.56
C SER A 58 12.48 9.89 -20.65
N PRO A 59 13.29 9.52 -21.64
CA PRO A 59 12.87 8.59 -22.70
C PRO A 59 12.35 7.24 -22.15
N GLY A 60 12.95 6.74 -21.07
CA GLY A 60 12.50 5.52 -20.40
C GLY A 60 11.14 5.68 -19.72
N GLN A 61 10.94 6.80 -19.02
CA GLN A 61 9.68 7.14 -18.37
C GLN A 61 8.56 7.38 -19.39
N ALA A 62 8.85 8.06 -20.50
CA ALA A 62 7.89 8.28 -21.57
C ALA A 62 7.41 6.96 -22.19
N ARG A 63 8.31 6.00 -22.42
CA ARG A 63 7.94 4.66 -22.90
C ARG A 63 7.05 3.91 -21.88
N ALA A 64 7.42 3.91 -20.60
CA ALA A 64 6.63 3.28 -19.53
C ALA A 64 5.25 3.93 -19.41
N ALA A 65 5.17 5.26 -19.47
CA ALA A 65 3.93 6.01 -19.43
C ALA A 65 3.00 5.67 -20.61
N SER A 66 3.53 5.66 -21.84
CA SER A 66 2.77 5.32 -23.06
C SER A 66 2.27 3.86 -23.03
N ALA A 67 3.04 2.95 -22.46
CA ALA A 67 2.61 1.57 -22.23
C ALA A 67 1.58 1.42 -21.09
N GLY A 68 1.42 2.46 -20.24
CA GLY A 68 0.60 2.38 -19.03
C GLY A 68 1.22 1.51 -17.93
N ALA A 69 2.51 1.21 -18.05
CA ALA A 69 3.24 0.31 -17.15
C ALA A 69 3.74 1.05 -15.90
N LYS A 70 2.80 1.55 -15.07
CA LYS A 70 3.06 2.39 -13.91
C LYS A 70 4.09 1.76 -12.94
N GLY A 71 3.90 0.51 -12.59
CA GLY A 71 4.80 -0.20 -11.68
C GLY A 71 6.22 -0.36 -12.25
N MET A 72 6.35 -0.42 -13.58
CA MET A 72 7.64 -0.50 -14.27
C MET A 72 8.22 0.88 -14.64
N MET A 73 7.63 1.97 -14.13
CA MET A 73 8.16 3.33 -14.32
C MET A 73 9.56 3.43 -13.74
N PRO A 74 10.57 3.79 -14.55
CA PRO A 74 11.93 4.00 -14.07
C PRO A 74 11.99 5.18 -13.10
N ILE A 75 12.56 4.97 -11.91
CA ILE A 75 12.77 6.01 -10.92
C ILE A 75 14.23 6.46 -10.97
N GLY A 76 14.43 7.77 -11.02
CA GLY A 76 15.74 8.40 -11.22
C GLY A 76 15.99 8.80 -12.67
N GLU A 77 17.02 9.62 -12.87
CA GLU A 77 17.47 10.08 -14.17
C GLU A 77 18.71 9.26 -14.58
N SER A 78 18.57 8.42 -15.58
CA SER A 78 19.70 7.68 -16.15
C SER A 78 19.41 7.30 -17.59
N SER A 79 20.43 7.35 -18.43
CA SER A 79 20.43 6.76 -19.76
C SER A 79 20.64 5.24 -19.75
N THR A 80 21.00 4.67 -18.60
CA THR A 80 21.22 3.24 -18.43
C THR A 80 19.89 2.48 -18.43
N PRO A 81 19.81 1.26 -18.99
CA PRO A 81 18.62 0.42 -18.89
C PRO A 81 18.24 0.09 -17.45
N LEU A 82 16.97 -0.27 -17.23
CA LEU A 82 16.49 -0.77 -15.95
C LEU A 82 17.34 -1.97 -15.46
N GLY A 83 17.65 -2.00 -14.17
CA GLY A 83 18.38 -3.12 -13.56
C GLY A 83 19.74 -2.71 -12.98
N ALA A 84 20.71 -3.60 -13.02
CA ALA A 84 22.01 -3.43 -12.39
C ALA A 84 22.73 -2.16 -12.87
N GLY A 85 22.91 -1.18 -11.97
CA GLY A 85 23.57 0.09 -12.23
C GLY A 85 22.73 1.16 -12.92
N GLY A 86 21.46 0.88 -13.26
CA GLY A 86 20.52 1.81 -13.88
C GLY A 86 19.37 2.21 -12.96
N PRO A 87 18.40 2.98 -13.47
CA PRO A 87 17.20 3.32 -12.73
C PRO A 87 16.41 2.05 -12.38
N ARG A 88 15.83 2.05 -11.18
CA ARG A 88 15.01 0.94 -10.69
C ARG A 88 13.53 1.20 -11.00
N PRO A 89 12.72 0.18 -11.31
CA PRO A 89 11.29 0.36 -11.47
C PRO A 89 10.64 0.76 -10.13
N PHE A 90 9.56 1.52 -10.17
CA PHE A 90 8.80 1.92 -8.98
C PHE A 90 8.39 0.73 -8.10
N LEU A 91 8.06 -0.40 -8.72
CA LEU A 91 7.74 -1.64 -8.01
C LEU A 91 8.87 -2.16 -7.12
N ASP A 92 10.13 -1.91 -7.42
CA ASP A 92 11.23 -2.32 -6.55
C ASP A 92 11.18 -1.60 -5.20
N TYR A 93 10.78 -0.34 -5.18
CA TYR A 93 10.58 0.43 -3.94
C TYR A 93 9.35 -0.05 -3.16
N VAL A 94 8.28 -0.45 -3.88
CA VAL A 94 7.10 -1.05 -3.26
C VAL A 94 7.45 -2.39 -2.62
N LEU A 95 8.20 -3.24 -3.32
CA LEU A 95 8.66 -4.53 -2.80
C LEU A 95 9.62 -4.38 -1.61
N ASP A 96 10.52 -3.39 -1.67
CA ASP A 96 11.43 -3.07 -0.57
C ASP A 96 10.66 -2.71 0.70
N ALA A 97 9.67 -1.81 0.60
CA ALA A 97 8.82 -1.43 1.71
C ALA A 97 7.98 -2.62 2.26
N LEU A 98 7.54 -3.54 1.38
CA LEU A 98 6.85 -4.77 1.80
C LEU A 98 7.79 -5.70 2.57
N ALA A 99 9.01 -5.90 2.10
CA ALA A 99 10.02 -6.71 2.78
C ALA A 99 10.40 -6.12 4.15
N ASP A 100 10.62 -4.81 4.22
CA ASP A 100 10.87 -4.09 5.48
C ASP A 100 9.66 -4.13 6.42
N GLY A 101 8.45 -4.19 5.88
CA GLY A 101 7.20 -4.37 6.62
C GLY A 101 6.92 -5.81 7.06
N GLY A 102 7.83 -6.76 6.82
CA GLY A 102 7.72 -8.14 7.27
C GLY A 102 7.03 -9.10 6.30
N CYS A 103 6.77 -8.68 5.06
CA CYS A 103 6.32 -9.61 4.01
C CYS A 103 7.47 -10.51 3.58
N THR A 104 7.15 -11.76 3.26
CA THR A 104 8.12 -12.78 2.76
C THR A 104 7.79 -13.26 1.37
N SER A 105 6.56 -13.07 0.91
CA SER A 105 6.16 -13.44 -0.45
C SER A 105 5.15 -12.46 -1.02
N VAL A 106 5.19 -12.29 -2.34
CA VAL A 106 4.33 -11.35 -3.09
C VAL A 106 3.77 -12.02 -4.33
N CYS A 107 2.46 -11.93 -4.52
CA CYS A 107 1.80 -12.33 -5.76
C CYS A 107 1.38 -11.10 -6.56
N PHE A 108 1.89 -10.95 -7.76
CA PHE A 108 1.40 -9.97 -8.71
C PHE A 108 0.15 -10.46 -9.42
N VAL A 109 -0.95 -9.72 -9.30
CA VAL A 109 -2.13 -9.93 -10.14
C VAL A 109 -1.96 -9.13 -11.43
N VAL A 110 -1.76 -9.81 -12.54
CA VAL A 110 -1.40 -9.20 -13.83
C VAL A 110 -2.40 -9.57 -14.92
N ALA A 111 -2.39 -8.81 -16.03
CA ALA A 111 -3.10 -9.21 -17.25
C ALA A 111 -2.40 -10.39 -17.93
N PRO A 112 -3.11 -11.14 -18.80
CA PRO A 112 -2.50 -12.26 -19.55
C PRO A 112 -1.28 -11.84 -20.36
N ASP A 113 -1.29 -10.64 -20.92
CA ASP A 113 -0.28 -10.04 -21.81
C ASP A 113 0.76 -9.17 -21.08
N HIS A 114 0.70 -9.02 -19.76
CA HIS A 114 1.68 -8.24 -19.00
C HIS A 114 3.01 -9.01 -18.85
N ALA A 115 3.77 -9.14 -19.94
CA ALA A 115 5.07 -9.81 -19.94
C ALA A 115 6.13 -9.04 -19.13
N ALA A 116 6.18 -7.72 -19.24
CA ALA A 116 7.26 -6.88 -18.69
C ALA A 116 7.50 -7.08 -17.18
N ILE A 117 6.43 -7.18 -16.37
CA ILE A 117 6.55 -7.43 -14.92
C ILE A 117 7.07 -8.85 -14.67
N ARG A 118 6.52 -9.85 -15.40
CA ARG A 118 6.94 -11.24 -15.23
C ARG A 118 8.39 -11.47 -15.62
N ASP A 119 8.80 -10.92 -16.76
CA ASP A 119 10.13 -11.11 -17.29
C ASP A 119 11.17 -10.44 -16.39
N TYR A 120 10.90 -9.23 -15.93
CA TYR A 120 11.78 -8.51 -15.01
C TYR A 120 11.97 -9.26 -13.69
N TYR A 121 10.88 -9.64 -13.01
CA TYR A 121 10.97 -10.30 -11.69
C TYR A 121 11.31 -11.80 -11.73
N ARG A 122 11.28 -12.43 -12.90
CA ARG A 122 11.86 -13.78 -13.11
C ARG A 122 13.32 -13.74 -13.54
N GLY A 123 13.78 -12.59 -14.05
CA GLY A 123 15.14 -12.37 -14.53
C GLY A 123 15.96 -11.47 -13.58
N ASP A 124 16.54 -10.42 -14.15
CA ASP A 124 17.51 -9.53 -13.48
C ASP A 124 16.96 -8.77 -12.28
N GLY A 125 15.65 -8.55 -12.22
CA GLY A 125 14.96 -7.87 -11.11
C GLY A 125 14.47 -8.81 -10.02
N ARG A 126 14.86 -10.08 -10.00
CA ARG A 126 14.41 -11.04 -8.98
C ARG A 126 14.79 -10.57 -7.59
N PRO A 127 13.82 -10.37 -6.69
CA PRO A 127 14.08 -9.97 -5.32
C PRO A 127 14.88 -11.01 -4.56
N SER A 128 15.68 -10.56 -3.61
CA SER A 128 16.45 -11.44 -2.72
C SER A 128 15.75 -11.76 -1.40
N ARG A 129 14.80 -10.91 -1.02
CA ARG A 129 14.10 -10.95 0.28
C ARG A 129 12.65 -11.44 0.18
N LEU A 130 12.13 -11.61 -1.04
CA LEU A 130 10.74 -11.93 -1.29
C LEU A 130 10.62 -13.06 -2.33
N ASP A 131 9.78 -14.03 -2.04
CA ASP A 131 9.33 -14.99 -3.05
C ASP A 131 8.26 -14.33 -3.94
N ILE A 132 8.41 -14.48 -5.27
CA ILE A 132 7.50 -13.86 -6.23
C ILE A 132 6.64 -14.93 -6.92
N ASP A 133 5.32 -14.69 -6.89
CA ASP A 133 4.32 -15.48 -7.63
C ASP A 133 3.47 -14.58 -8.54
N PHE A 134 2.68 -15.17 -9.43
CA PHE A 134 1.85 -14.47 -10.38
C PHE A 134 0.46 -15.11 -10.48
N ALA A 135 -0.57 -14.29 -10.34
CA ALA A 135 -1.93 -14.63 -10.65
C ALA A 135 -2.40 -13.84 -11.88
N VAL A 136 -3.22 -14.45 -12.71
CA VAL A 136 -3.74 -13.80 -13.92
C VAL A 136 -5.20 -13.40 -13.70
N GLN A 137 -5.50 -12.11 -13.89
CA GLN A 137 -6.87 -11.62 -14.03
C GLN A 137 -7.19 -11.49 -15.54
N PRO A 138 -8.00 -12.36 -16.10
CA PRO A 138 -8.23 -12.37 -17.56
C PRO A 138 -8.93 -11.11 -18.06
N VAL A 139 -9.92 -10.63 -17.32
CA VAL A 139 -10.74 -9.46 -17.68
C VAL A 139 -10.48 -8.31 -16.72
N ALA A 140 -10.42 -7.06 -17.23
CA ALA A 140 -10.28 -5.86 -16.40
C ALA A 140 -11.66 -5.43 -15.87
N ASP A 141 -12.22 -6.22 -14.98
CA ASP A 141 -13.58 -6.06 -14.45
C ASP A 141 -13.62 -5.61 -12.98
N GLY A 142 -12.50 -5.09 -12.48
CA GLY A 142 -12.44 -4.43 -11.18
C GLY A 142 -11.48 -5.09 -10.16
N THR A 143 -11.25 -4.37 -9.06
CA THR A 143 -10.26 -4.74 -8.04
C THR A 143 -10.70 -5.91 -7.16
N ALA A 144 -11.99 -6.12 -6.94
CA ALA A 144 -12.48 -7.30 -6.23
C ALA A 144 -12.21 -8.60 -7.02
N ARG A 145 -12.38 -8.57 -8.36
CA ARG A 145 -12.03 -9.70 -9.24
C ARG A 145 -10.53 -9.94 -9.30
N ALA A 146 -9.74 -8.86 -9.22
CA ALA A 146 -8.28 -8.99 -9.10
C ALA A 146 -7.90 -9.75 -7.82
N VAL A 147 -8.50 -9.41 -6.67
CA VAL A 147 -8.29 -10.13 -5.39
C VAL A 147 -8.72 -11.60 -5.54
N GLN A 148 -9.86 -11.88 -6.15
CA GLN A 148 -10.31 -13.25 -6.45
C GLN A 148 -9.28 -14.09 -7.22
N SER A 149 -8.58 -13.46 -8.17
CA SER A 149 -7.55 -14.13 -8.97
C SER A 149 -6.37 -14.63 -8.13
N ALA A 150 -6.12 -14.01 -6.97
CA ALA A 150 -5.07 -14.41 -6.04
C ALA A 150 -5.49 -15.46 -5.00
N ARG A 151 -6.73 -15.95 -5.02
CA ARG A 151 -7.26 -16.88 -4.01
C ARG A 151 -6.39 -18.12 -3.82
N ARG A 152 -5.87 -18.70 -4.91
CA ARG A 152 -5.00 -19.89 -4.83
C ARG A 152 -3.69 -19.60 -4.12
N TYR A 153 -3.10 -18.42 -4.36
CA TYR A 153 -1.88 -17.98 -3.70
C TYR A 153 -2.10 -17.70 -2.21
N ALA A 154 -3.14 -16.93 -1.87
CA ALA A 154 -3.46 -16.59 -0.49
C ALA A 154 -3.77 -17.83 0.35
N GLY A 155 -4.52 -18.78 -0.20
CA GLY A 155 -4.97 -19.95 0.55
C GLY A 155 -5.91 -19.55 1.69
N ARG A 156 -5.58 -20.01 2.90
CA ARG A 156 -6.27 -19.66 4.16
C ARG A 156 -5.48 -18.68 5.01
N ASP A 157 -4.26 -18.34 4.60
CA ASP A 157 -3.40 -17.47 5.37
C ASP A 157 -3.90 -16.02 5.28
N PRO A 158 -3.66 -15.20 6.32
CA PRO A 158 -3.84 -13.77 6.21
C PRO A 158 -2.86 -13.18 5.18
N PHE A 159 -3.30 -12.15 4.46
CA PHE A 159 -2.52 -11.52 3.42
C PHE A 159 -2.81 -10.03 3.29
N LEU A 160 -1.83 -9.28 2.80
CA LEU A 160 -2.01 -7.88 2.45
C LEU A 160 -2.47 -7.75 1.00
N VAL A 161 -3.26 -6.71 0.71
CA VAL A 161 -3.64 -6.32 -0.65
C VAL A 161 -3.33 -4.86 -0.84
N LEU A 162 -2.67 -4.51 -1.92
CA LEU A 162 -2.37 -3.12 -2.26
C LEU A 162 -2.24 -2.93 -3.77
N ASN A 163 -2.39 -1.67 -4.21
CA ASN A 163 -2.20 -1.32 -5.60
C ASN A 163 -0.70 -1.24 -5.93
N SER A 164 -0.32 -1.62 -7.12
CA SER A 164 1.07 -1.60 -7.61
C SER A 164 1.61 -0.20 -7.93
N ASP A 165 0.76 0.81 -7.90
CA ASP A 165 1.10 2.21 -8.14
C ASP A 165 1.13 3.07 -6.87
N ASN A 166 1.02 2.44 -5.68
CA ASN A 166 1.14 3.09 -4.40
C ASN A 166 2.34 2.55 -3.60
N LEU A 167 3.12 3.45 -3.02
CA LEU A 167 4.20 3.13 -2.08
C LEU A 167 3.81 3.65 -0.69
N TYR A 168 3.71 2.75 0.27
CA TYR A 168 3.39 3.05 1.66
C TYR A 168 4.65 3.00 2.53
N PRO A 169 4.72 3.80 3.62
CA PRO A 169 5.82 3.68 4.57
C PRO A 169 5.93 2.26 5.15
N ALA A 170 7.13 1.70 5.21
CA ALA A 170 7.36 0.37 5.77
C ALA A 170 6.80 0.19 7.21
N PRO A 171 6.86 1.19 8.12
CA PRO A 171 6.21 1.07 9.43
C PRO A 171 4.69 0.89 9.37
N VAL A 172 4.01 1.49 8.37
CA VAL A 172 2.56 1.30 8.15
C VAL A 172 2.28 -0.12 7.67
N VAL A 173 3.12 -0.65 6.76
CA VAL A 173 3.04 -2.05 6.30
C VAL A 173 3.24 -3.00 7.48
N ALA A 174 4.25 -2.78 8.31
CA ALA A 174 4.54 -3.60 9.49
C ALA A 174 3.38 -3.59 10.50
N GLN A 175 2.81 -2.42 10.77
CA GLN A 175 1.65 -2.30 11.67
C GLN A 175 0.42 -3.00 11.10
N LEU A 176 0.19 -2.90 9.80
CA LEU A 176 -0.90 -3.61 9.11
C LEU A 176 -0.70 -5.13 9.17
N ALA A 177 0.52 -5.61 8.94
CA ALA A 177 0.87 -7.02 9.03
C ALA A 177 0.70 -7.59 10.45
N ALA A 178 0.92 -6.77 11.49
CA ALA A 178 0.80 -7.15 12.89
C ALA A 178 -0.65 -7.21 13.41
N LEU A 179 -1.64 -6.74 12.66
CA LEU A 179 -3.05 -6.87 13.09
C LEU A 179 -3.42 -8.35 13.27
N THR A 180 -4.33 -8.63 14.19
CA THR A 180 -4.78 -10.00 14.47
C THR A 180 -5.94 -10.48 13.58
N GLY A 181 -6.54 -9.56 12.81
CA GLY A 181 -7.67 -9.82 11.90
C GLY A 181 -7.63 -8.92 10.67
N PRO A 182 -8.67 -8.95 9.83
CA PRO A 182 -8.82 -8.02 8.72
C PRO A 182 -8.73 -6.57 9.18
N GLY A 183 -8.18 -5.70 8.36
CA GLY A 183 -8.05 -4.30 8.72
C GLY A 183 -7.37 -3.44 7.67
N LEU A 184 -7.25 -2.15 7.98
CA LEU A 184 -6.65 -1.15 7.10
C LEU A 184 -6.13 0.05 7.90
N PRO A 185 -5.12 0.76 7.39
CA PRO A 185 -4.71 2.05 7.96
C PRO A 185 -5.74 3.13 7.62
N ALA A 186 -6.00 4.01 8.59
CA ALA A 186 -6.84 5.19 8.45
C ALA A 186 -5.95 6.44 8.34
N TYR A 187 -5.95 7.07 7.18
CA TYR A 187 -5.20 8.30 6.94
C TYR A 187 -6.09 9.52 7.15
N GLU A 188 -5.60 10.52 7.85
CA GLU A 188 -6.27 11.82 7.88
C GLU A 188 -6.06 12.53 6.55
N ALA A 189 -7.14 13.05 5.96
CA ALA A 189 -7.11 13.74 4.67
C ALA A 189 -6.10 14.89 4.64
N GLU A 190 -6.05 15.70 5.70
CA GLU A 190 -5.11 16.82 5.83
C GLU A 190 -3.64 16.36 5.92
N LEU A 191 -3.37 15.22 6.57
CA LEU A 191 -2.02 14.65 6.62
C LEU A 191 -1.56 14.20 5.23
N LEU A 192 -2.43 13.61 4.43
CA LEU A 192 -2.09 13.21 3.06
C LEU A 192 -1.76 14.44 2.18
N VAL A 193 -2.51 15.52 2.30
CA VAL A 193 -2.18 16.77 1.61
C VAL A 193 -0.80 17.28 2.02
N ARG A 194 -0.51 17.31 3.31
CA ARG A 194 0.73 17.86 3.85
C ARG A 194 1.95 16.97 3.64
N GLU A 195 1.82 15.68 3.89
CA GLU A 195 2.96 14.74 3.90
C GLU A 195 3.19 14.09 2.55
N SER A 196 2.12 13.70 1.85
CA SER A 196 2.22 13.06 0.53
C SER A 196 2.28 14.08 -0.62
N GLY A 197 1.88 15.33 -0.38
CA GLY A 197 1.84 16.37 -1.40
C GLY A 197 0.67 16.20 -2.38
N PHE A 198 -0.37 15.47 -1.99
CA PHE A 198 -1.56 15.34 -2.83
C PHE A 198 -2.33 16.67 -2.88
N PRO A 199 -2.78 17.10 -4.06
CA PRO A 199 -3.76 18.17 -4.16
C PRO A 199 -5.05 17.82 -3.40
N ARG A 200 -5.66 18.80 -2.75
CA ARG A 200 -6.87 18.60 -1.92
C ARG A 200 -8.02 17.95 -2.71
N ASP A 201 -8.25 18.39 -3.94
CA ASP A 201 -9.26 17.84 -4.85
C ASP A 201 -9.01 16.36 -5.17
N ARG A 202 -7.75 15.90 -5.17
CA ARG A 202 -7.42 14.49 -5.32
C ARG A 202 -7.78 13.69 -4.08
N VAL A 203 -7.52 14.23 -2.88
CA VAL A 203 -7.83 13.57 -1.61
C VAL A 203 -9.33 13.38 -1.42
N THR A 204 -10.15 14.37 -1.82
CA THR A 204 -11.62 14.26 -1.80
C THR A 204 -12.18 13.22 -2.78
N GLY A 205 -11.36 12.74 -3.70
CA GLY A 205 -11.68 11.63 -4.61
C GLY A 205 -11.33 10.23 -4.08
N PHE A 206 -10.68 10.12 -2.91
CA PHE A 206 -10.41 8.83 -2.26
C PHE A 206 -11.64 8.32 -1.51
N ALA A 207 -11.66 7.03 -1.20
CA ALA A 207 -12.71 6.47 -0.39
C ALA A 207 -12.61 6.99 1.04
N ALA A 208 -13.70 7.59 1.55
CA ALA A 208 -13.80 7.97 2.94
C ALA A 208 -14.17 6.79 3.82
N MET A 209 -13.86 6.89 5.11
CA MET A 209 -14.16 5.83 6.06
C MET A 209 -14.64 6.39 7.39
N ASP A 210 -15.65 5.71 7.96
CA ASP A 210 -16.13 5.95 9.31
C ASP A 210 -15.64 4.82 10.22
N ILE A 211 -15.16 5.16 11.40
CA ILE A 211 -14.70 4.22 12.41
C ILE A 211 -15.48 4.41 13.72
N ASP A 212 -15.66 3.34 14.49
CA ASP A 212 -16.25 3.41 15.81
C ASP A 212 -15.22 3.80 16.90
N GLU A 213 -15.70 4.01 18.12
CA GLU A 213 -14.87 4.37 19.28
C GLU A 213 -13.81 3.29 19.63
N ARG A 214 -13.98 2.07 19.14
CA ARG A 214 -13.03 0.96 19.32
C ARG A 214 -12.03 0.85 18.17
N GLY A 215 -12.02 1.81 17.23
CA GLY A 215 -11.16 1.79 16.07
C GLY A 215 -11.52 0.72 15.03
N ARG A 216 -12.79 0.33 14.93
CA ARG A 216 -13.26 -0.63 13.92
C ARG A 216 -13.92 0.13 12.78
N LEU A 217 -13.69 -0.33 11.55
CA LEU A 217 -14.37 0.20 10.38
C LEU A 217 -15.88 -0.04 10.49
N VAL A 218 -16.65 1.03 10.36
CA VAL A 218 -18.12 1.00 10.34
C VAL A 218 -18.61 1.05 8.89
N ARG A 219 -17.99 1.92 8.10
CA ARG A 219 -18.41 2.15 6.74
C ARG A 219 -17.24 2.65 5.89
N ILE A 220 -17.25 2.27 4.61
CA ILE A 220 -16.40 2.83 3.56
C ILE A 220 -17.27 3.41 2.45
N ILE A 221 -16.94 4.60 1.99
CA ILE A 221 -17.73 5.36 1.03
C ILE A 221 -16.82 5.70 -0.14
N GLU A 222 -17.03 5.05 -1.26
CA GLU A 222 -16.26 5.31 -2.48
C GLU A 222 -16.66 6.67 -3.06
N LYS A 223 -15.67 7.56 -3.27
CA LYS A 223 -15.85 8.91 -3.83
C LYS A 223 -16.99 9.71 -3.18
N PRO A 224 -16.92 9.99 -1.89
CA PRO A 224 -18.01 10.61 -1.15
C PRO A 224 -18.33 12.06 -1.62
N GLY A 225 -17.42 12.67 -2.38
CA GLY A 225 -17.52 14.07 -2.81
C GLY A 225 -17.08 15.08 -1.75
N PRO A 226 -16.98 16.36 -2.13
CA PRO A 226 -16.48 17.42 -1.26
C PRO A 226 -17.35 17.65 -0.02
N ASP A 227 -18.67 17.56 -0.14
CA ASP A 227 -19.62 17.79 0.98
C ASP A 227 -19.37 16.89 2.19
N TYR A 228 -18.89 15.65 1.96
CA TYR A 228 -18.52 14.75 3.03
C TYR A 228 -17.32 15.29 3.80
N PHE A 229 -16.28 15.72 3.09
CA PHE A 229 -15.05 16.23 3.68
C PHE A 229 -15.26 17.56 4.39
N ASP A 230 -16.11 18.44 3.84
CA ASP A 230 -16.48 19.71 4.49
C ASP A 230 -17.19 19.47 5.83
N LYS A 231 -18.08 18.47 5.90
CA LYS A 231 -18.78 18.09 7.14
C LYS A 231 -17.87 17.38 8.14
N ALA A 232 -16.99 16.50 7.68
CA ALA A 232 -16.08 15.74 8.53
C ALA A 232 -14.89 16.58 9.01
N GLY A 233 -14.58 17.69 8.32
CA GLY A 233 -13.53 18.63 8.67
C GLY A 233 -12.12 18.04 8.63
N ALA A 234 -11.22 18.60 9.45
CA ALA A 234 -9.80 18.24 9.46
C ALA A 234 -9.52 16.75 9.85
N HIS A 235 -10.49 16.09 10.47
CA HIS A 235 -10.36 14.70 10.92
C HIS A 235 -10.97 13.68 9.97
N ALA A 236 -11.36 14.11 8.76
CA ALA A 236 -11.85 13.21 7.73
C ALA A 236 -10.83 12.10 7.46
N LEU A 237 -11.31 10.87 7.50
CA LEU A 237 -10.48 9.69 7.27
C LEU A 237 -10.68 9.12 5.89
N VAL A 238 -9.58 8.72 5.28
CA VAL A 238 -9.57 8.13 3.95
C VAL A 238 -8.82 6.80 3.93
N SER A 239 -9.28 5.91 3.06
CA SER A 239 -8.59 4.68 2.70
C SER A 239 -7.68 4.94 1.51
N MET A 240 -6.44 4.47 1.61
CA MET A 240 -5.48 4.51 0.50
C MET A 240 -5.36 3.16 -0.22
N ASN A 241 -6.38 2.29 -0.12
CA ASN A 241 -6.43 0.98 -0.78
C ASN A 241 -5.27 0.04 -0.42
N VAL A 242 -4.90 0.02 0.86
CA VAL A 242 -4.04 -1.01 1.43
C VAL A 242 -4.78 -1.72 2.55
N TRP A 243 -4.78 -3.05 2.53
CA TRP A 243 -5.67 -3.88 3.32
C TRP A 243 -4.95 -5.09 3.87
N ARG A 244 -5.36 -5.55 5.05
CA ARG A 244 -5.11 -6.90 5.53
C ARG A 244 -6.42 -7.67 5.50
N PHE A 245 -6.42 -8.82 4.85
CA PHE A 245 -7.56 -9.71 4.73
C PHE A 245 -7.25 -11.10 5.27
N ASP A 246 -8.30 -11.88 5.43
CA ASP A 246 -8.30 -13.32 5.52
C ASP A 246 -9.21 -13.92 4.43
N GLU A 247 -9.41 -15.25 4.44
CA GLU A 247 -10.14 -15.96 3.39
C GLU A 247 -11.59 -15.48 3.19
N ARG A 248 -12.21 -14.85 4.20
CA ARG A 248 -13.60 -14.36 4.13
C ARG A 248 -13.81 -13.28 3.08
N ILE A 249 -12.77 -12.55 2.74
CA ILE A 249 -12.87 -11.52 1.69
C ILE A 249 -13.21 -12.10 0.32
N PHE A 250 -12.83 -13.36 0.05
CA PHE A 250 -13.11 -13.98 -1.25
C PHE A 250 -14.61 -14.22 -1.47
N ASP A 251 -15.37 -14.51 -0.44
CA ASP A 251 -16.82 -14.65 -0.56
C ASP A 251 -17.46 -13.28 -0.82
N ALA A 252 -17.05 -12.25 -0.09
CA ALA A 252 -17.51 -10.88 -0.36
C ALA A 252 -17.14 -10.38 -1.76
N CYS A 253 -15.93 -10.69 -2.26
CA CYS A 253 -15.51 -10.35 -3.63
C CYS A 253 -16.31 -11.11 -4.71
N ARG A 254 -16.82 -12.31 -4.41
CA ARG A 254 -17.73 -13.04 -5.30
C ARG A 254 -19.10 -12.37 -5.35
N ASP A 255 -19.60 -11.93 -4.20
CA ASP A 255 -20.97 -11.51 -3.98
C ASP A 255 -21.17 -9.98 -4.20
N VAL A 256 -20.07 -9.22 -4.36
CA VAL A 256 -20.13 -7.77 -4.58
C VAL A 256 -20.89 -7.45 -5.89
N PRO A 257 -21.85 -6.50 -5.86
CA PRO A 257 -22.56 -6.10 -7.07
C PRO A 257 -21.67 -5.29 -8.01
N LEU A 258 -22.05 -5.23 -9.27
CA LEU A 258 -21.43 -4.37 -10.27
C LEU A 258 -21.67 -2.90 -9.89
N SER A 259 -20.61 -2.10 -9.86
CA SER A 259 -20.71 -0.67 -9.57
C SER A 259 -21.31 0.10 -10.77
N PRO A 260 -21.76 1.36 -10.56
CA PRO A 260 -22.21 2.22 -11.67
C PRO A 260 -21.15 2.45 -12.76
N ARG A 261 -19.87 2.15 -12.47
CA ARG A 261 -18.77 2.24 -13.43
C ARG A 261 -18.58 0.96 -14.25
N GLY A 262 -19.36 -0.08 -13.99
CA GLY A 262 -19.21 -1.38 -14.64
C GLY A 262 -18.05 -2.22 -14.08
N GLU A 263 -17.63 -2.00 -12.84
CA GLU A 263 -16.52 -2.70 -12.19
C GLU A 263 -16.94 -3.33 -10.86
N TYR A 264 -16.34 -4.45 -10.50
CA TYR A 264 -16.44 -5.07 -9.17
C TYR A 264 -15.37 -4.47 -8.26
N GLU A 265 -15.75 -3.51 -7.42
CA GLU A 265 -14.83 -2.70 -6.65
C GLU A 265 -14.50 -3.30 -5.28
N LEU A 266 -13.22 -3.32 -4.89
CA LEU A 266 -12.79 -3.86 -3.61
C LEU A 266 -13.36 -3.11 -2.39
N PRO A 267 -13.46 -1.77 -2.37
CA PRO A 267 -14.11 -1.09 -1.27
C PRO A 267 -15.58 -1.48 -1.07
N GLN A 268 -16.30 -1.78 -2.17
CA GLN A 268 -17.68 -2.27 -2.09
C GLN A 268 -17.72 -3.72 -1.56
N ALA A 269 -16.75 -4.57 -1.96
CA ALA A 269 -16.62 -5.91 -1.39
C ALA A 269 -16.32 -5.88 0.11
N VAL A 270 -15.54 -4.92 0.59
CA VAL A 270 -15.35 -4.67 2.03
C VAL A 270 -16.67 -4.31 2.70
N GLY A 271 -17.52 -3.49 2.07
CA GLY A 271 -18.88 -3.20 2.54
C GLY A 271 -19.75 -4.46 2.66
N VAL A 272 -19.68 -5.37 1.69
CA VAL A 272 -20.34 -6.68 1.73
C VAL A 272 -19.82 -7.53 2.90
N ALA A 273 -18.50 -7.60 3.07
CA ALA A 273 -17.88 -8.34 4.20
C ALA A 273 -18.31 -7.77 5.57
N LEU A 274 -18.38 -6.44 5.71
CA LEU A 274 -18.91 -5.79 6.92
C LEU A 274 -20.37 -6.22 7.19
N ALA A 275 -21.22 -6.21 6.17
CA ALA A 275 -22.61 -6.67 6.29
C ALA A 275 -22.74 -8.15 6.64
N GLN A 276 -21.75 -8.97 6.27
CA GLN A 276 -21.62 -10.38 6.65
C GLN A 276 -21.02 -10.60 8.04
N GLY A 277 -20.74 -9.51 8.80
CA GLY A 277 -20.22 -9.57 10.15
C GLY A 277 -18.69 -9.67 10.27
N VAL A 278 -17.95 -9.46 9.19
CA VAL A 278 -16.48 -9.37 9.26
C VAL A 278 -16.09 -8.06 9.94
N VAL A 279 -15.31 -8.14 11.01
CA VAL A 279 -14.80 -6.97 11.73
C VAL A 279 -13.46 -6.56 11.11
N PHE A 280 -13.35 -5.30 10.70
CA PHE A 280 -12.11 -4.70 10.22
C PHE A 280 -11.53 -3.78 11.28
N GLN A 281 -10.32 -4.07 11.72
CA GLN A 281 -9.54 -3.23 12.63
C GLN A 281 -8.97 -2.04 11.86
N THR A 282 -8.83 -0.89 12.51
CA THR A 282 -8.14 0.26 11.92
C THR A 282 -7.08 0.80 12.87
N PHE A 283 -6.11 1.50 12.33
CA PHE A 283 -5.15 2.29 13.08
C PHE A 283 -4.85 3.60 12.35
N ARG A 284 -4.54 4.65 13.10
CA ARG A 284 -4.12 5.93 12.51
C ARG A 284 -2.76 5.76 11.86
N ALA A 285 -2.69 6.05 10.57
CA ALA A 285 -1.46 5.95 9.81
C ALA A 285 -0.88 7.35 9.58
N SER A 286 0.45 7.43 9.58
CA SER A 286 1.24 8.62 9.29
C SER A 286 2.36 8.31 8.30
N GLY A 287 2.93 9.37 7.74
CA GLY A 287 3.98 9.28 6.72
C GLY A 287 3.44 9.39 5.30
N ALA A 288 4.32 9.79 4.40
CA ALA A 288 3.98 10.06 3.02
C ALA A 288 3.64 8.77 2.26
N VAL A 289 2.47 8.74 1.64
CA VAL A 289 2.12 7.76 0.61
C VAL A 289 2.48 8.35 -0.74
N LEU A 290 3.23 7.62 -1.58
CA LEU A 290 3.48 8.03 -2.95
C LEU A 290 2.53 7.29 -3.88
N ASP A 291 1.93 8.02 -4.80
CA ASP A 291 1.00 7.48 -5.81
C ASP A 291 1.52 7.84 -7.20
N LEU A 292 1.66 6.84 -8.05
CA LEU A 292 2.16 6.98 -9.41
C LEU A 292 1.04 6.71 -10.43
N SER A 293 -0.03 7.48 -10.35
CA SER A 293 -1.23 7.30 -11.18
C SER A 293 -1.21 8.08 -12.49
N ARG A 294 -0.52 9.22 -12.53
CA ARG A 294 -0.47 10.16 -13.66
C ARG A 294 0.97 10.52 -14.00
N ARG A 295 1.21 11.05 -15.20
CA ARG A 295 2.54 11.57 -15.61
C ARG A 295 3.04 12.67 -14.69
N SER A 296 2.16 13.56 -14.22
CA SER A 296 2.49 14.62 -13.27
C SER A 296 3.03 14.13 -11.93
N ASP A 297 2.75 12.88 -11.54
CA ASP A 297 3.22 12.32 -10.28
C ASP A 297 4.71 11.93 -10.34
N VAL A 298 5.26 11.70 -11.56
CA VAL A 298 6.62 11.18 -11.76
C VAL A 298 7.68 12.10 -11.14
N ALA A 299 7.55 13.41 -11.31
CA ALA A 299 8.51 14.38 -10.78
C ALA A 299 8.58 14.34 -9.24
N LEU A 300 7.41 14.31 -8.58
CA LEU A 300 7.33 14.21 -7.12
C LEU A 300 7.91 12.89 -6.62
N VAL A 301 7.57 11.77 -7.26
CA VAL A 301 8.08 10.45 -6.91
C VAL A 301 9.59 10.38 -7.08
N ASN A 302 10.15 10.87 -8.19
CA ASN A 302 11.60 10.96 -8.40
C ASN A 302 12.28 11.76 -7.29
N THR A 303 11.72 12.92 -6.91
CA THR A 303 12.29 13.78 -5.85
C THR A 303 12.27 13.08 -4.50
N ARG A 304 11.17 12.40 -4.16
CA ARG A 304 11.01 11.72 -2.87
C ARG A 304 11.87 10.46 -2.73
N LEU A 305 12.17 9.81 -3.86
CA LEU A 305 12.99 8.59 -3.89
C LEU A 305 14.43 8.84 -4.32
N ALA A 306 14.84 10.12 -4.50
CA ALA A 306 16.19 10.48 -4.84
C ALA A 306 17.19 9.95 -3.78
N GLY A 307 18.20 9.20 -4.22
CA GLY A 307 19.21 8.60 -3.33
C GLY A 307 18.75 7.34 -2.58
N VAL A 308 17.50 6.93 -2.69
CA VAL A 308 17.01 5.67 -2.13
C VAL A 308 17.37 4.52 -3.07
N VAL A 309 18.03 3.50 -2.55
CA VAL A 309 18.39 2.28 -3.29
C VAL A 309 17.55 1.12 -2.76
N PRO A 310 16.52 0.68 -3.48
CA PRO A 310 15.66 -0.41 -3.02
C PRO A 310 16.41 -1.75 -3.05
N ARG A 311 16.12 -2.59 -2.06
CA ARG A 311 16.70 -3.93 -1.87
C ARG A 311 15.60 -4.97 -1.62
N PRO A 312 14.71 -5.17 -2.58
CA PRO A 312 13.60 -6.09 -2.40
C PRO A 312 14.01 -7.56 -2.24
#